data_ea5f7914e878e8d3f3e272e6d68a59d1
#
_entry.id   ea5f7914e878e8d3f3e272e6d68a59d1
#
_cell.length_a   1.000
_cell.length_b   1.000
_cell.length_c   1.000
_cell.angle_alpha   90.00
_cell.angle_beta   90.00
_cell.angle_gamma   90.00
#
_symmetry.space_group_name_H-M   'P 1'
#
loop_
_entity.id
_entity.type
_entity.pdbx_description
1 polymer ?
#
loop_
_entity_poly.entity_id
_entity_poly.type
_entity_poly.pdbx_seq_one_letter_code
_entity_poly.pdbx_strand_id
1 'polypeptide(L)'
;MAVYGKVIDDLYAAGCRNLQLDDCTWGMFADNNNKVIANAPKDMIINTHVCRGNFHSTYASEGAYDSVADILFGEENVNAYFLEFDDERSGGFVPLTKVSGEKKVVLGLITTKSPVLEDKQLVIDRIHDAAKYIPLERLYLSPQCGFASCQIGNKLTEEEQWAKLRLVKEVAEEVWGK
;
A
#
# COMPACT_ATOMS: atom_id res chain seq x y z
N MET A 1 14.51 6.26 -16.81
CA MET A 1 13.84 7.52 -16.40
C MET A 1 12.99 8.10 -17.52
N ALA A 2 13.56 8.51 -18.67
CA ALA A 2 12.78 9.09 -19.79
C ALA A 2 11.58 8.20 -20.26
N VAL A 3 11.76 6.87 -20.28
CA VAL A 3 10.68 5.95 -20.66
C VAL A 3 9.49 6.01 -19.70
N TYR A 4 9.73 5.99 -18.38
CA TYR A 4 8.67 6.07 -17.39
C TYR A 4 7.96 7.43 -17.41
N GLY A 5 8.69 8.53 -17.61
CA GLY A 5 8.08 9.85 -17.81
C GLY A 5 7.12 9.86 -19.00
N LYS A 6 7.54 9.27 -20.14
CA LYS A 6 6.65 9.14 -21.31
C LYS A 6 5.41 8.29 -21.01
N VAL A 7 5.55 7.20 -20.25
CA VAL A 7 4.40 6.37 -19.85
C VAL A 7 3.40 7.17 -19.03
N ILE A 8 3.87 7.99 -18.10
CA ILE A 8 3.02 8.89 -17.30
C ILE A 8 2.27 9.87 -18.20
N ASP A 9 2.96 10.50 -19.15
CA ASP A 9 2.36 11.44 -20.10
C ASP A 9 1.31 10.76 -20.98
N ASP A 10 1.60 9.58 -21.52
CA ASP A 10 0.69 8.81 -22.37
C ASP A 10 -0.57 8.37 -21.58
N LEU A 11 -0.40 7.90 -20.32
CA LEU A 11 -1.51 7.54 -19.45
C LEU A 11 -2.37 8.77 -19.09
N TYR A 12 -1.74 9.89 -18.81
CA TYR A 12 -2.46 11.14 -18.53
C TYR A 12 -3.27 11.60 -19.74
N ALA A 13 -2.67 11.57 -20.94
CA ALA A 13 -3.36 11.90 -22.19
C ALA A 13 -4.54 10.96 -22.47
N ALA A 14 -4.45 9.70 -22.05
CA ALA A 14 -5.55 8.72 -22.13
C ALA A 14 -6.63 8.92 -21.04
N GLY A 15 -6.49 9.91 -20.16
CA GLY A 15 -7.47 10.23 -19.11
C GLY A 15 -7.14 9.69 -17.71
N CYS A 16 -5.99 9.03 -17.52
CA CYS A 16 -5.56 8.58 -16.20
C CYS A 16 -5.30 9.80 -15.29
N ARG A 17 -5.85 9.75 -14.08
CA ARG A 17 -5.66 10.79 -13.03
C ARG A 17 -5.22 10.20 -11.70
N ASN A 18 -5.13 8.88 -11.60
CA ASN A 18 -4.68 8.16 -10.42
C ASN A 18 -3.77 7.01 -10.88
N LEU A 19 -2.50 7.11 -10.58
CA LEU A 19 -1.47 6.14 -10.95
C LEU A 19 -0.86 5.53 -9.69
N GLN A 20 -0.71 4.23 -9.67
CA GLN A 20 0.06 3.54 -8.65
C GLN A 20 1.31 2.94 -9.25
N LEU A 21 2.45 3.23 -8.64
CA LEU A 21 3.70 2.54 -8.90
C LEU A 21 3.74 1.28 -8.03
N ASP A 22 4.10 0.15 -8.61
CA ASP A 22 4.36 -1.08 -7.86
C ASP A 22 5.88 -1.23 -7.70
N ASP A 23 6.38 -0.88 -6.54
CA ASP A 23 7.80 -0.78 -6.25
C ASP A 23 8.26 -1.92 -5.34
N CYS A 24 8.92 -2.91 -5.93
CA CYS A 24 9.49 -4.05 -5.21
C CYS A 24 10.91 -3.79 -4.65
N THR A 25 11.51 -2.64 -4.99
CA THR A 25 12.91 -2.31 -4.62
C THR A 25 13.02 -0.98 -3.88
N TRP A 26 11.96 -0.48 -3.48
CA TRP A 26 11.60 0.81 -2.93
C TRP A 26 12.62 1.45 -1.96
N GLY A 27 13.11 0.76 -0.98
CA GLY A 27 13.95 1.34 0.07
C GLY A 27 15.31 1.86 -0.41
N MET A 28 15.71 1.50 -1.65
CA MET A 28 17.02 1.88 -2.19
C MET A 28 16.93 2.96 -3.29
N PHE A 29 15.73 3.29 -3.78
CA PHE A 29 15.58 4.06 -5.01
C PHE A 29 14.54 5.19 -4.97
N ALA A 30 14.17 5.69 -3.78
CA ALA A 30 13.24 6.84 -3.64
C ALA A 30 13.64 8.04 -4.52
N ASP A 31 14.93 8.33 -4.63
CA ASP A 31 15.49 9.34 -5.54
C ASP A 31 15.13 9.08 -7.03
N ASN A 32 15.11 7.81 -7.45
CA ASN A 32 14.75 7.45 -8.82
C ASN A 32 13.25 7.61 -9.05
N ASN A 33 12.42 7.22 -8.10
CA ASN A 33 10.99 7.44 -8.15
C ASN A 33 10.67 8.93 -8.22
N ASN A 34 11.28 9.75 -7.39
CA ASN A 34 11.13 11.20 -7.41
C ASN A 34 11.50 11.81 -8.77
N LYS A 35 12.58 11.34 -9.41
CA LYS A 35 12.98 11.80 -10.76
C LYS A 35 11.99 11.37 -11.84
N VAL A 36 11.37 10.20 -11.71
CA VAL A 36 10.34 9.70 -12.64
C VAL A 36 9.08 10.55 -12.57
N ILE A 37 8.64 10.90 -11.35
CA ILE A 37 7.38 11.63 -11.13
C ILE A 37 7.54 13.15 -11.13
N ALA A 38 8.76 13.69 -11.16
CA ALA A 38 9.04 15.12 -11.03
C ALA A 38 8.31 16.00 -12.06
N ASN A 39 8.03 15.46 -13.23
CA ASN A 39 7.35 16.17 -14.33
C ASN A 39 5.91 15.72 -14.52
N ALA A 40 5.38 14.90 -13.62
CA ALA A 40 3.98 14.44 -13.72
C ALA A 40 3.01 15.63 -13.64
N PRO A 41 1.88 15.59 -14.36
CA PRO A 41 0.85 16.61 -14.27
C PRO A 41 0.37 16.82 -12.83
N LYS A 42 0.17 18.09 -12.44
CA LYS A 42 -0.11 18.47 -11.03
C LYS A 42 -1.43 17.93 -10.47
N ASP A 43 -2.38 17.63 -11.35
CA ASP A 43 -3.69 17.06 -11.01
C ASP A 43 -3.70 15.52 -11.08
N MET A 44 -2.55 14.90 -11.35
CA MET A 44 -2.39 13.46 -11.30
C MET A 44 -2.01 13.02 -9.89
N ILE A 45 -2.82 12.13 -9.31
CA ILE A 45 -2.51 11.48 -8.04
C ILE A 45 -1.54 10.33 -8.32
N ILE A 46 -0.40 10.33 -7.66
CA ILE A 46 0.60 9.27 -7.78
C ILE A 46 0.80 8.62 -6.42
N ASN A 47 0.58 7.31 -6.37
CA ASN A 47 0.75 6.49 -5.19
C ASN A 47 1.85 5.45 -5.45
N THR A 48 2.39 4.89 -4.39
CA THR A 48 3.29 3.74 -4.49
C THR A 48 2.79 2.58 -3.63
N HIS A 49 2.89 1.36 -4.15
CA HIS A 49 2.74 0.14 -3.39
C HIS A 49 4.13 -0.41 -3.06
N VAL A 50 4.38 -0.62 -1.77
CA VAL A 50 5.62 -1.20 -1.27
C VAL A 50 5.43 -2.71 -1.16
N CYS A 51 5.72 -3.41 -2.26
CA CYS A 51 5.52 -4.84 -2.38
C CYS A 51 6.67 -5.64 -1.75
N ARG A 52 6.34 -6.70 -1.00
CA ARG A 52 7.30 -7.65 -0.42
C ARG A 52 7.32 -8.99 -1.13
N GLY A 53 6.71 -9.04 -2.29
CA GLY A 53 6.53 -10.25 -3.08
C GLY A 53 5.18 -10.91 -2.83
N ASN A 54 4.57 -11.35 -3.92
CA ASN A 54 3.26 -12.01 -3.91
C ASN A 54 3.17 -13.02 -5.06
N PHE A 55 3.79 -14.19 -4.88
CA PHE A 55 3.75 -15.25 -5.86
C PHE A 55 3.13 -16.51 -5.26
N HIS A 56 1.96 -16.91 -5.74
CA HIS A 56 1.25 -18.11 -5.31
C HIS A 56 1.20 -18.28 -3.78
N SER A 57 0.76 -17.22 -3.09
CA SER A 57 0.69 -17.12 -1.62
C SER A 57 2.04 -17.12 -0.90
N THR A 58 3.14 -16.80 -1.59
CA THR A 58 4.46 -16.63 -0.97
C THR A 58 4.93 -15.20 -1.06
N TYR A 59 5.82 -14.82 -0.16
CA TYR A 59 6.52 -13.54 -0.17
C TYR A 59 8.01 -13.74 -0.51
N ALA A 60 8.70 -12.67 -0.91
CA ALA A 60 10.10 -12.70 -1.28
C ALA A 60 11.00 -12.03 -0.22
N SER A 61 10.47 -11.10 0.57
CA SER A 61 11.23 -10.35 1.56
C SER A 61 10.43 -10.09 2.83
N GLU A 62 11.14 -9.89 3.93
CA GLU A 62 10.60 -9.54 5.24
C GLU A 62 11.45 -8.44 5.89
N GLY A 63 10.93 -7.81 6.92
CA GLY A 63 11.60 -6.76 7.68
C GLY A 63 10.66 -5.58 7.97
N ALA A 64 10.85 -4.95 9.13
CA ALA A 64 10.12 -3.75 9.51
C ALA A 64 10.50 -2.57 8.61
N TYR A 65 9.61 -1.57 8.52
CA TYR A 65 9.87 -0.35 7.75
C TYR A 65 10.87 0.60 8.41
N ASP A 66 11.29 0.34 9.65
CA ASP A 66 12.16 1.23 10.44
C ASP A 66 13.45 1.62 9.71
N SER A 67 14.10 0.67 9.06
CA SER A 67 15.38 0.90 8.38
C SER A 67 15.30 1.79 7.14
N VAL A 68 14.10 1.96 6.57
CA VAL A 68 13.88 2.71 5.32
C VAL A 68 12.94 3.91 5.50
N ALA A 69 12.37 4.07 6.69
CA ALA A 69 11.33 5.05 6.96
C ALA A 69 11.72 6.49 6.63
N ASP A 70 12.93 6.88 6.98
CA ASP A 70 13.39 8.27 6.76
C ASP A 70 13.46 8.62 5.26
N ILE A 71 13.93 7.69 4.44
CA ILE A 71 14.02 7.89 2.98
C ILE A 71 12.64 7.68 2.34
N LEU A 72 12.00 6.53 2.58
CA LEU A 72 10.74 6.17 1.95
C LEU A 72 9.63 7.17 2.31
N PHE A 73 9.38 7.39 3.60
CA PHE A 73 8.26 8.21 4.05
C PHE A 73 8.59 9.71 4.12
N GLY A 74 9.87 10.03 4.37
CA GLY A 74 10.34 11.41 4.48
C GLY A 74 10.55 12.08 3.12
N GLU A 75 11.14 11.38 2.16
CA GLU A 75 11.68 12.00 0.94
C GLU A 75 10.91 11.68 -0.34
N GLU A 76 10.20 10.55 -0.43
CA GLU A 76 9.48 10.19 -1.65
C GLU A 76 8.25 11.08 -1.89
N ASN A 77 8.10 11.63 -3.10
CA ASN A 77 7.08 12.62 -3.44
C ASN A 77 5.78 12.01 -3.99
N VAL A 78 5.22 11.05 -3.28
CA VAL A 78 3.93 10.41 -3.62
C VAL A 78 2.77 10.97 -2.79
N ASN A 79 1.54 10.74 -3.24
CA ASN A 79 0.33 11.15 -2.53
C ASN A 79 -0.08 10.15 -1.45
N ALA A 80 0.14 8.85 -1.70
CA ALA A 80 -0.16 7.80 -0.74
C ALA A 80 0.78 6.61 -0.87
N TYR A 81 0.96 5.92 0.26
CA TYR A 81 1.64 4.64 0.36
C TYR A 81 0.64 3.52 0.58
N PHE A 82 0.72 2.45 -0.21
CA PHE A 82 0.03 1.18 0.02
C PHE A 82 1.04 0.22 0.65
N LEU A 83 0.90 -0.04 1.95
CA LEU A 83 1.89 -0.74 2.76
C LEU A 83 1.37 -2.09 3.22
N GLU A 84 2.23 -3.10 3.19
CA GLU A 84 1.92 -4.43 3.70
C GLU A 84 2.12 -4.48 5.22
N PHE A 85 1.02 -4.70 5.96
CA PHE A 85 1.00 -4.85 7.40
C PHE A 85 0.13 -6.05 7.84
N ASP A 86 -0.01 -7.06 6.98
CA ASP A 86 -0.89 -8.21 7.19
C ASP A 86 -0.40 -9.19 8.26
N ASP A 87 0.89 -9.18 8.57
CA ASP A 87 1.47 -10.05 9.59
C ASP A 87 2.69 -9.42 10.32
N GLU A 88 3.32 -10.21 11.19
CA GLU A 88 4.44 -9.77 12.04
C GLU A 88 5.71 -9.40 11.24
N ARG A 89 5.85 -9.85 10.00
CA ARG A 89 7.01 -9.54 9.13
C ARG A 89 7.20 -8.05 8.92
N SER A 90 6.12 -7.28 9.00
CA SER A 90 6.12 -5.84 8.72
C SER A 90 6.53 -4.99 9.93
N GLY A 91 6.67 -5.58 11.11
CA GLY A 91 6.91 -4.85 12.35
C GLY A 91 5.72 -4.01 12.81
N GLY A 92 6.00 -3.00 13.60
CA GLY A 92 4.98 -2.07 14.15
C GLY A 92 4.77 -0.82 13.30
N PHE A 93 3.93 0.09 13.81
CA PHE A 93 3.52 1.30 13.12
C PHE A 93 4.37 2.55 13.44
N VAL A 94 5.38 2.44 14.31
CA VAL A 94 6.28 3.55 14.67
C VAL A 94 6.88 4.25 13.43
N PRO A 95 7.28 3.55 12.36
CA PRO A 95 7.80 4.17 11.15
C PRO A 95 6.85 5.18 10.49
N LEU A 96 5.53 5.07 10.72
CA LEU A 96 4.54 5.99 10.16
C LEU A 96 4.69 7.43 10.68
N THR A 97 5.40 7.64 11.79
CA THR A 97 5.76 8.98 12.29
C THR A 97 6.62 9.77 11.29
N LYS A 98 7.26 9.08 10.34
CA LYS A 98 8.10 9.68 9.30
C LYS A 98 7.32 10.09 8.05
N VAL A 99 6.04 9.74 7.95
CA VAL A 99 5.20 10.10 6.78
C VAL A 99 4.99 11.60 6.74
N SER A 100 5.74 12.27 5.87
CA SER A 100 5.81 13.72 5.77
C SER A 100 4.58 14.34 5.10
N GLY A 101 4.29 15.61 5.40
CA GLY A 101 3.22 16.39 4.78
C GLY A 101 1.84 15.76 4.97
N GLU A 102 0.99 15.88 3.95
CA GLU A 102 -0.39 15.38 3.93
C GLU A 102 -0.53 14.00 3.25
N LYS A 103 0.59 13.28 3.10
CA LYS A 103 0.59 11.96 2.47
C LYS A 103 -0.31 10.98 3.23
N LYS A 104 -1.00 10.13 2.50
CA LYS A 104 -1.90 9.12 3.03
C LYS A 104 -1.21 7.78 3.16
N VAL A 105 -1.72 6.95 4.05
CA VAL A 105 -1.25 5.58 4.23
C VAL A 105 -2.43 4.62 4.12
N VAL A 106 -2.34 3.69 3.20
CA VAL A 106 -3.28 2.60 3.04
C VAL A 106 -2.68 1.36 3.71
N LEU A 107 -3.29 0.98 4.82
CA LEU A 107 -2.86 -0.15 5.62
C LEU A 107 -3.34 -1.46 5.00
N GLY A 108 -2.44 -2.24 4.45
CA GLY A 108 -2.68 -3.58 3.92
C GLY A 108 -2.74 -4.60 5.06
N LEU A 109 -3.84 -4.61 5.84
CA LEU A 109 -4.00 -5.46 7.01
C LEU A 109 -4.64 -6.81 6.71
N ILE A 110 -5.25 -6.97 5.55
CA ILE A 110 -5.94 -8.19 5.15
C ILE A 110 -5.02 -8.99 4.23
N THR A 111 -4.54 -10.15 4.69
CA THR A 111 -3.63 -10.96 3.89
C THR A 111 -4.28 -11.50 2.62
N THR A 112 -3.52 -11.47 1.53
CA THR A 112 -3.91 -12.10 0.25
C THR A 112 -3.23 -13.46 0.06
N LYS A 113 -2.50 -13.94 1.07
CA LYS A 113 -1.70 -15.17 1.01
C LYS A 113 -2.34 -16.36 1.74
N SER A 114 -3.37 -16.12 2.54
CA SER A 114 -4.08 -17.14 3.31
C SER A 114 -5.59 -17.03 3.10
N PRO A 115 -6.33 -18.16 2.99
CA PRO A 115 -7.78 -18.15 2.91
C PRO A 115 -8.47 -17.78 4.24
N VAL A 116 -7.75 -17.86 5.36
CA VAL A 116 -8.31 -17.56 6.69
C VAL A 116 -8.76 -16.10 6.73
N LEU A 117 -10.05 -15.90 7.08
CA LEU A 117 -10.59 -14.56 7.25
C LEU A 117 -10.10 -13.97 8.57
N GLU A 118 -9.63 -12.74 8.54
CA GLU A 118 -9.18 -12.01 9.71
C GLU A 118 -10.34 -11.70 10.67
N ASP A 119 -10.03 -11.64 11.96
CA ASP A 119 -10.98 -11.14 12.95
C ASP A 119 -11.19 -9.63 12.76
N LYS A 120 -12.45 -9.22 12.60
CA LYS A 120 -12.84 -7.84 12.34
C LYS A 120 -12.35 -6.88 13.43
N GLN A 121 -12.51 -7.26 14.71
CA GLN A 121 -12.13 -6.41 15.83
C GLN A 121 -10.61 -6.22 15.89
N LEU A 122 -9.85 -7.29 15.63
CA LEU A 122 -8.38 -7.18 15.59
C LEU A 122 -7.91 -6.26 14.47
N VAL A 123 -8.57 -6.24 13.30
CA VAL A 123 -8.25 -5.29 12.22
C VAL A 123 -8.55 -3.86 12.65
N ILE A 124 -9.69 -3.61 13.29
CA ILE A 124 -10.06 -2.30 13.82
C ILE A 124 -9.05 -1.83 14.88
N ASP A 125 -8.68 -2.70 15.81
CA ASP A 125 -7.71 -2.39 16.85
C ASP A 125 -6.34 -2.01 16.26
N ARG A 126 -5.92 -2.70 15.21
CA ARG A 126 -4.67 -2.37 14.49
C ARG A 126 -4.74 -1.03 13.76
N ILE A 127 -5.89 -0.65 13.20
CA ILE A 127 -6.07 0.69 12.62
C ILE A 127 -5.94 1.77 13.71
N HIS A 128 -6.56 1.57 14.87
CA HIS A 128 -6.43 2.50 16.01
C HIS A 128 -5.02 2.53 16.58
N ASP A 129 -4.29 1.42 16.50
CA ASP A 129 -2.88 1.38 16.88
C ASP A 129 -2.02 2.22 15.94
N ALA A 130 -2.24 2.12 14.63
CA ALA A 130 -1.59 2.96 13.63
C ALA A 130 -1.95 4.45 13.82
N ALA A 131 -3.18 4.74 14.22
CA ALA A 131 -3.67 6.11 14.45
C ALA A 131 -2.97 6.82 15.63
N LYS A 132 -2.17 6.11 16.44
CA LYS A 132 -1.30 6.73 17.44
C LYS A 132 -0.08 7.45 16.84
N TYR A 133 0.26 7.15 15.59
CA TYR A 133 1.47 7.64 14.91
C TYR A 133 1.18 8.56 13.74
N ILE A 134 -0.02 8.47 13.14
CA ILE A 134 -0.48 9.29 12.02
C ILE A 134 -1.98 9.53 12.16
N PRO A 135 -2.51 10.73 11.88
CA PRO A 135 -3.94 11.03 12.01
C PRO A 135 -4.85 10.04 11.27
N LEU A 136 -5.96 9.63 11.89
CA LEU A 136 -6.90 8.63 11.34
C LEU A 136 -7.46 9.04 9.97
N GLU A 137 -7.67 10.32 9.72
CA GLU A 137 -8.13 10.87 8.44
C GLU A 137 -7.12 10.70 7.28
N ARG A 138 -5.88 10.36 7.61
CA ARG A 138 -4.83 10.03 6.64
C ARG A 138 -4.64 8.52 6.47
N LEU A 139 -5.37 7.70 7.26
CA LEU A 139 -5.33 6.23 7.18
C LEU A 139 -6.47 5.68 6.33
N TYR A 140 -6.18 4.61 5.63
CA TYR A 140 -7.12 3.84 4.81
C TYR A 140 -6.83 2.35 5.00
N LEU A 141 -7.75 1.49 4.58
CA LEU A 141 -7.61 0.03 4.66
C LEU A 141 -7.64 -0.59 3.25
N SER A 142 -6.80 -1.58 3.04
CA SER A 142 -6.84 -2.43 1.84
C SER A 142 -6.43 -3.88 2.17
N PRO A 143 -6.62 -4.82 1.23
CA PRO A 143 -5.82 -6.03 1.22
C PRO A 143 -4.32 -5.70 1.14
N GLN A 144 -3.49 -6.64 1.60
CA GLN A 144 -2.05 -6.48 1.68
C GLN A 144 -1.41 -6.22 0.31
N CYS A 145 -1.80 -6.99 -0.70
CA CYS A 145 -1.40 -6.88 -2.09
C CYS A 145 -2.58 -7.28 -2.98
N GLY A 146 -2.37 -7.72 -4.22
CA GLY A 146 -3.40 -8.36 -5.02
C GLY A 146 -3.59 -9.84 -4.70
N PHE A 147 -4.68 -10.44 -5.17
CA PHE A 147 -4.98 -11.88 -5.01
C PHE A 147 -4.35 -12.75 -6.11
N ALA A 148 -3.79 -12.13 -7.14
CA ALA A 148 -3.10 -12.82 -8.23
C ALA A 148 -2.04 -11.89 -8.82
N SER A 149 -0.77 -12.19 -8.60
CA SER A 149 0.36 -11.51 -9.25
C SER A 149 0.72 -12.13 -10.60
N CYS A 150 0.17 -13.29 -10.90
CA CYS A 150 0.35 -14.01 -12.15
C CYS A 150 -0.84 -14.95 -12.41
N GLN A 151 -0.83 -15.63 -13.56
CA GLN A 151 -1.94 -16.47 -14.02
C GLN A 151 -2.41 -17.51 -13.02
N ILE A 152 -1.53 -18.10 -12.21
CA ILE A 152 -1.92 -19.13 -11.25
C ILE A 152 -2.64 -18.57 -10.01
N GLY A 153 -2.52 -17.25 -9.74
CA GLY A 153 -3.12 -16.62 -8.57
C GLY A 153 -2.55 -17.10 -7.23
N ASN A 154 -3.14 -16.63 -6.16
CA ASN A 154 -2.85 -17.09 -4.80
C ASN A 154 -3.73 -18.29 -4.43
N LYS A 155 -3.42 -18.96 -3.32
CA LYS A 155 -4.10 -20.17 -2.84
C LYS A 155 -5.39 -19.82 -2.09
N LEU A 156 -6.26 -19.05 -2.74
CA LEU A 156 -7.59 -18.68 -2.26
C LEU A 156 -8.61 -18.95 -3.35
N THR A 157 -9.81 -19.34 -2.94
CA THR A 157 -10.97 -19.41 -3.82
C THR A 157 -11.54 -18.01 -4.08
N GLU A 158 -12.40 -17.89 -5.07
CA GLU A 158 -13.11 -16.63 -5.36
C GLU A 158 -14.00 -16.21 -4.19
N GLU A 159 -14.67 -17.15 -3.53
CA GLU A 159 -15.51 -16.89 -2.36
C GLU A 159 -14.71 -16.33 -1.18
N GLU A 160 -13.53 -16.88 -0.93
CA GLU A 160 -12.61 -16.41 0.11
C GLU A 160 -12.07 -15.00 -0.20
N GLN A 161 -11.74 -14.71 -1.46
CA GLN A 161 -11.40 -13.38 -1.89
C GLN A 161 -12.55 -12.39 -1.64
N TRP A 162 -13.78 -12.74 -2.04
CA TRP A 162 -14.93 -11.89 -1.82
C TRP A 162 -15.25 -11.70 -0.33
N ALA A 163 -15.04 -12.73 0.50
CA ALA A 163 -15.20 -12.60 1.95
C ALA A 163 -14.22 -11.56 2.52
N LYS A 164 -12.97 -11.59 2.12
CA LYS A 164 -11.94 -10.61 2.54
C LYS A 164 -12.28 -9.19 2.06
N LEU A 165 -12.74 -9.01 0.83
CA LEU A 165 -13.15 -7.70 0.32
C LEU A 165 -14.39 -7.16 1.05
N ARG A 166 -15.33 -8.02 1.43
CA ARG A 166 -16.48 -7.62 2.29
C ARG A 166 -15.99 -7.17 3.67
N LEU A 167 -15.04 -7.90 4.27
CA LEU A 167 -14.45 -7.51 5.54
C LEU A 167 -13.78 -6.13 5.47
N VAL A 168 -13.01 -5.85 4.42
CA VAL A 168 -12.41 -4.52 4.19
C VAL A 168 -13.49 -3.44 4.19
N LYS A 169 -14.59 -3.66 3.46
CA LYS A 169 -15.70 -2.73 3.39
C LYS A 169 -16.35 -2.52 4.77
N GLU A 170 -16.69 -3.59 5.47
CA GLU A 170 -17.35 -3.54 6.79
C GLU A 170 -16.48 -2.81 7.82
N VAL A 171 -15.17 -3.07 7.86
CA VAL A 171 -14.24 -2.35 8.74
C VAL A 171 -14.17 -0.88 8.35
N ALA A 172 -14.09 -0.56 7.06
CA ALA A 172 -14.02 0.81 6.62
C ALA A 172 -15.29 1.60 6.97
N GLU A 173 -16.48 1.00 6.81
CA GLU A 173 -17.75 1.60 7.22
C GLU A 173 -17.80 1.87 8.74
N GLU A 174 -17.29 0.95 9.55
CA GLU A 174 -17.27 1.09 11.01
C GLU A 174 -16.28 2.14 11.49
N VAL A 175 -15.06 2.17 10.94
CA VAL A 175 -13.99 3.07 11.39
C VAL A 175 -14.17 4.50 10.87
N TRP A 176 -14.58 4.67 9.63
CA TRP A 176 -14.67 6.00 8.98
C TRP A 176 -16.10 6.45 8.66
N GLY A 177 -17.11 5.60 8.84
CA GLY A 177 -18.52 5.95 8.61
C GLY A 177 -18.88 6.18 7.14
N LYS A 178 -18.22 5.49 6.24
CA LYS A 178 -18.36 5.72 4.78
C LYS A 178 -18.66 4.45 4.02
#